data_7f53d78964919f1895d121076427ea44
#
_entry.id   7f53d78964919f1895d121076427ea44
#
_cell.length_a   1.000
_cell.length_b   1.000
_cell.length_c   1.000
_cell.angle_alpha   90.00
_cell.angle_beta   90.00
_cell.angle_gamma   90.00
#
_symmetry.space_group_name_H-M   'P 1'
#
loop_
_entity.id
_entity.type
_entity.pdbx_description
1 polymer ?
#
loop_
_entity_poly.entity_id
_entity_poly.type
_entity_poly.pdbx_seq_one_letter_code
_entity_poly.pdbx_strand_id
1 'polypeptide(L)'
;MRNLDQFIGSQFTWFIGEVLDISDPLLSNRVKVMPYGFYDETIPKENLNWSTVMMPNTSSSYKGFGSNHELMVGSWVVGFFRDGPSAQDAIILGSIASTTDGTIDIPVEAQLNPPTNKVHKTEAGHIIEIDNTSG
;
A
#
# COMPACT_ATOMS: atom_id res chain seq x y z
N MET A 1 -22.30 -5.43 -15.69
CA MET A 1 -21.09 -5.91 -16.36
C MET A 1 -20.07 -4.78 -16.44
N ARG A 2 -18.83 -5.08 -16.25
CA ARG A 2 -17.78 -4.07 -16.34
C ARG A 2 -17.60 -3.62 -17.79
N ASN A 3 -17.31 -2.34 -17.93
CA ASN A 3 -16.93 -1.79 -19.23
C ASN A 3 -15.47 -2.15 -19.51
N LEU A 4 -15.24 -3.16 -20.35
CA LEU A 4 -13.90 -3.61 -20.67
C LEU A 4 -13.10 -2.56 -21.44
N ASP A 5 -13.79 -1.67 -22.17
CA ASP A 5 -13.11 -0.59 -22.90
C ASP A 5 -12.48 0.43 -21.95
N GLN A 6 -13.08 0.64 -20.79
CA GLN A 6 -12.48 1.50 -19.76
C GLN A 6 -11.29 0.83 -19.08
N PHE A 7 -11.24 -0.49 -19.06
CA PHE A 7 -10.19 -1.24 -18.43
C PHE A 7 -9.07 -1.62 -19.40
N ILE A 8 -9.48 -2.12 -20.59
CA ILE A 8 -8.56 -2.54 -21.65
C ILE A 8 -8.59 -1.47 -22.74
N GLY A 9 -7.50 -0.83 -23.02
CA GLY A 9 -7.42 0.21 -24.06
C GLY A 9 -7.61 1.62 -23.58
N SER A 10 -8.06 1.84 -22.34
CA SER A 10 -7.92 3.16 -21.72
C SER A 10 -6.52 3.32 -21.15
N GLN A 11 -6.12 4.55 -20.91
CA GLN A 11 -4.80 4.84 -20.37
C GLN A 11 -4.64 4.20 -19.00
N PHE A 12 -3.53 3.53 -18.79
CA PHE A 12 -3.10 3.10 -17.47
C PHE A 12 -2.68 4.34 -16.67
N THR A 13 -3.47 4.70 -15.68
CA THR A 13 -3.24 5.89 -14.87
C THR A 13 -2.77 5.46 -13.51
N TRP A 14 -1.51 5.73 -13.19
CA TRP A 14 -0.88 5.36 -11.95
C TRP A 14 -0.54 6.60 -11.12
N PHE A 15 -0.29 6.40 -9.84
CA PHE A 15 0.03 7.50 -8.94
C PHE A 15 0.95 7.03 -7.82
N ILE A 16 1.59 8.01 -7.18
CA ILE A 16 2.25 7.85 -5.89
C ILE A 16 1.43 8.65 -4.89
N GLY A 17 1.20 8.09 -3.72
CA GLY A 17 0.39 8.73 -2.71
C GLY A 17 0.79 8.37 -1.30
N GLU A 18 0.08 8.95 -0.34
CA GLU A 18 0.29 8.73 1.09
C GLU A 18 -0.99 8.22 1.72
N VAL A 19 -0.88 7.22 2.57
CA VAL A 19 -2.01 6.67 3.33
C VAL A 19 -2.40 7.64 4.41
N LEU A 20 -3.68 8.05 4.43
CA LEU A 20 -4.23 8.99 5.41
C LEU A 20 -5.19 8.34 6.39
N ASP A 21 -5.82 7.23 6.04
CA ASP A 21 -6.81 6.56 6.90
C ASP A 21 -6.80 5.06 6.61
N ILE A 22 -6.76 4.26 7.67
CA ILE A 22 -6.78 2.79 7.58
C ILE A 22 -7.99 2.19 8.32
N SER A 23 -8.91 3.03 8.80
CA SER A 23 -10.06 2.58 9.58
C SER A 23 -11.25 2.26 8.68
N ASP A 24 -11.10 1.25 7.84
CA ASP A 24 -12.12 0.83 6.90
C ASP A 24 -13.38 0.33 7.63
N PRO A 25 -14.53 1.00 7.47
CA PRO A 25 -15.76 0.58 8.16
C PRO A 25 -16.31 -0.76 7.68
N LEU A 26 -15.90 -1.24 6.50
CA LEU A 26 -16.29 -2.55 5.98
C LEU A 26 -15.35 -3.67 6.42
N LEU A 27 -14.30 -3.35 7.19
CA LEU A 27 -13.32 -4.31 7.69
C LEU A 27 -12.63 -5.09 6.55
N SER A 28 -12.44 -4.43 5.40
CA SER A 28 -11.93 -5.06 4.18
C SER A 28 -10.51 -4.65 3.84
N ASN A 29 -9.79 -4.07 4.81
CA ASN A 29 -8.39 -3.65 4.65
C ASN A 29 -8.20 -2.57 3.59
N ARG A 30 -9.26 -1.80 3.29
CA ARG A 30 -9.14 -0.65 2.38
C ARG A 30 -8.49 0.51 3.10
N VAL A 31 -7.89 1.39 2.33
CA VAL A 31 -7.22 2.59 2.86
C VAL A 31 -7.67 3.82 2.08
N LYS A 32 -7.60 4.98 2.74
CA LYS A 32 -7.73 6.26 2.03
C LYS A 32 -6.34 6.78 1.74
N VAL A 33 -6.13 7.17 0.49
CA VAL A 33 -4.84 7.63 -0.01
C VAL A 33 -5.02 8.99 -0.66
N MET A 34 -4.08 9.90 -0.41
CA MET A 34 -3.95 11.13 -1.18
C MET A 34 -3.12 10.83 -2.43
N PRO A 35 -3.74 10.72 -3.61
CA PRO A 35 -3.00 10.45 -4.84
C PRO A 35 -2.42 11.77 -5.36
N TYR A 36 -1.15 12.00 -5.12
CA TYR A 36 -0.51 13.26 -5.46
C TYR A 36 -0.58 13.54 -6.96
N GLY A 37 -0.92 14.78 -7.29
CA GLY A 37 -1.07 15.22 -8.66
C GLY A 37 -2.47 15.02 -9.25
N PHE A 38 -3.35 14.27 -8.58
CA PHE A 38 -4.72 14.01 -9.05
C PHE A 38 -5.76 14.74 -8.23
N TYR A 39 -5.51 14.90 -6.93
CA TYR A 39 -6.41 15.62 -6.03
C TYR A 39 -5.68 16.78 -5.38
N ASP A 40 -6.44 17.81 -5.04
CA ASP A 40 -5.94 18.94 -4.24
C ASP A 40 -5.61 18.42 -2.83
N GLU A 41 -4.42 18.72 -2.34
CA GLU A 41 -3.95 18.28 -1.03
C GLU A 41 -4.76 18.87 0.13
N THR A 42 -5.59 19.88 -0.12
CA THR A 42 -6.47 20.48 0.88
C THR A 42 -7.78 19.72 1.03
N ILE A 43 -8.06 18.72 0.20
CA ILE A 43 -9.28 17.91 0.31
C ILE A 43 -9.27 17.19 1.66
N PRO A 44 -10.32 17.34 2.49
CA PRO A 44 -10.40 16.59 3.75
C PRO A 44 -10.41 15.09 3.51
N LYS A 45 -9.77 14.31 4.38
CA LYS A 45 -9.71 12.86 4.21
C LYS A 45 -11.09 12.20 4.21
N GLU A 46 -12.08 12.83 4.82
CA GLU A 46 -13.47 12.35 4.81
C GLU A 46 -14.04 12.29 3.39
N ASN A 47 -13.53 13.12 2.50
CA ASN A 47 -13.98 13.19 1.10
C ASN A 47 -13.17 12.31 0.16
N LEU A 48 -12.13 11.64 0.64
CA LEU A 48 -11.36 10.70 -0.16
C LEU A 48 -12.10 9.37 -0.26
N ASN A 49 -11.95 8.72 -1.40
CA ASN A 49 -12.50 7.39 -1.60
C ASN A 49 -11.66 6.33 -0.90
N TRP A 50 -12.29 5.24 -0.47
CA TRP A 50 -11.58 4.06 -0.02
C TRP A 50 -10.96 3.35 -1.22
N SER A 51 -9.69 2.97 -1.08
CA SER A 51 -8.92 2.27 -2.10
C SER A 51 -8.71 0.82 -1.71
N THR A 52 -8.83 -0.08 -2.67
CA THR A 52 -8.55 -1.50 -2.47
C THR A 52 -7.04 -1.72 -2.38
N VAL A 53 -6.60 -2.57 -1.47
CA VAL A 53 -5.18 -2.94 -1.34
C VAL A 53 -4.97 -4.30 -1.98
N MET A 54 -4.03 -4.37 -2.93
CA MET A 54 -3.64 -5.63 -3.56
C MET A 54 -2.79 -6.44 -2.58
N MET A 55 -3.07 -7.72 -2.47
CA MET A 55 -2.24 -8.66 -1.71
C MET A 55 -1.23 -9.34 -2.64
N PRO A 56 -0.09 -9.81 -2.10
CA PRO A 56 0.86 -10.58 -2.91
C PRO A 56 0.20 -11.84 -3.49
N ASN A 57 0.73 -12.33 -4.61
CA ASN A 57 0.22 -13.57 -5.22
C ASN A 57 0.46 -14.81 -4.35
N THR A 58 1.17 -14.69 -3.25
CA THR A 58 1.36 -15.74 -2.25
C THR A 58 0.22 -15.77 -1.23
N SER A 59 -0.73 -14.84 -1.32
CA SER A 59 -1.92 -14.81 -0.46
C SER A 59 -3.15 -15.12 -1.28
N SER A 60 -3.96 -16.08 -0.81
CA SER A 60 -5.20 -16.46 -1.51
C SER A 60 -6.24 -15.35 -1.51
N SER A 61 -6.33 -14.58 -0.44
CA SER A 61 -7.30 -13.48 -0.27
C SER A 61 -8.72 -13.90 -0.65
N TYR A 62 -9.18 -15.05 -0.15
CA TYR A 62 -10.44 -15.66 -0.54
C TYR A 62 -11.18 -16.21 0.68
N LYS A 63 -12.38 -15.72 0.90
CA LYS A 63 -13.30 -16.19 1.95
C LYS A 63 -12.66 -16.27 3.33
N GLY A 64 -11.83 -15.30 3.68
CA GLY A 64 -11.18 -15.23 4.99
C GLY A 64 -9.85 -15.96 5.07
N PHE A 65 -9.35 -16.47 3.95
CA PHE A 65 -8.04 -17.13 3.91
C PHE A 65 -7.02 -16.27 3.20
N GLY A 66 -5.78 -16.37 3.64
CA GLY A 66 -4.67 -15.60 3.09
C GLY A 66 -3.94 -14.82 4.16
N SER A 67 -2.98 -14.01 3.73
CA SER A 67 -2.19 -13.15 4.62
C SER A 67 -2.78 -11.75 4.61
N ASN A 68 -2.70 -11.08 5.76
CA ASN A 68 -3.04 -9.67 5.85
C ASN A 68 -1.94 -8.93 6.57
N HIS A 69 -1.29 -8.00 5.86
CA HIS A 69 -0.27 -7.11 6.40
C HIS A 69 -0.75 -5.70 6.12
N GLU A 70 -1.22 -5.01 7.13
CA GLU A 70 -1.83 -3.70 6.93
C GLU A 70 -0.78 -2.63 6.62
N LEU A 71 -1.20 -1.63 5.86
CA LEU A 71 -0.46 -0.40 5.69
C LEU A 71 -0.67 0.49 6.91
N MET A 72 0.26 1.40 7.15
CA MET A 72 0.14 2.38 8.23
C MET A 72 -0.23 3.74 7.66
N VAL A 73 -0.89 4.56 8.46
CA VAL A 73 -1.03 5.98 8.15
C VAL A 73 0.37 6.59 8.01
N GLY A 74 0.61 7.27 6.90
CA GLY A 74 1.92 7.82 6.56
C GLY A 74 2.71 6.96 5.59
N SER A 75 2.29 5.73 5.31
CA SER A 75 2.96 4.89 4.30
C SER A 75 2.90 5.55 2.93
N TRP A 76 4.02 5.59 2.23
CA TRP A 76 4.07 5.95 0.81
C TRP A 76 3.71 4.75 -0.02
N VAL A 77 2.84 4.95 -0.99
CA VAL A 77 2.29 3.86 -1.81
C VAL A 77 2.31 4.21 -3.28
N VAL A 78 2.32 3.18 -4.11
CA VAL A 78 2.07 3.30 -5.54
C VAL A 78 0.79 2.53 -5.86
N GLY A 79 -0.03 3.09 -6.73
CA GLY A 79 -1.28 2.47 -7.15
C GLY A 79 -1.68 2.89 -8.55
N PHE A 80 -2.82 2.39 -8.99
CA PHE A 80 -3.41 2.80 -10.26
C PHE A 80 -4.92 2.90 -10.13
N PHE A 81 -5.55 3.62 -11.05
CA PHE A 81 -7.00 3.78 -11.07
C PHE A 81 -7.61 2.79 -12.06
N ARG A 82 -8.54 1.95 -11.58
CA ARG A 82 -9.26 1.01 -12.46
C ARG A 82 -10.13 1.76 -13.48
N ASP A 83 -10.61 2.93 -13.13
CA ASP A 83 -11.43 3.79 -13.98
C ASP A 83 -10.59 4.78 -14.80
N GLY A 84 -9.27 4.60 -14.82
CA GLY A 84 -8.37 5.40 -15.66
C GLY A 84 -8.42 6.89 -15.31
N PRO A 85 -8.61 7.76 -16.33
CA PRO A 85 -8.57 9.21 -16.12
C PRO A 85 -9.61 9.75 -15.13
N SER A 86 -10.70 9.02 -14.86
CA SER A 86 -11.70 9.43 -13.87
C SER A 86 -11.16 9.45 -12.45
N ALA A 87 -10.13 8.65 -12.17
CA ALA A 87 -9.32 8.70 -10.94
C ALA A 87 -10.14 8.57 -9.65
N GLN A 88 -11.17 7.72 -9.64
CA GLN A 88 -12.04 7.54 -8.48
C GLN A 88 -11.91 6.16 -7.84
N ASP A 89 -11.42 5.16 -8.58
CA ASP A 89 -11.39 3.77 -8.13
C ASP A 89 -9.97 3.23 -8.17
N ALA A 90 -9.27 3.35 -7.04
CA ALA A 90 -7.85 3.01 -6.96
C ALA A 90 -7.61 1.61 -6.41
N ILE A 91 -6.58 0.97 -6.94
CA ILE A 91 -5.97 -0.23 -6.35
C ILE A 91 -4.55 0.14 -5.93
N ILE A 92 -4.21 -0.15 -4.68
CA ILE A 92 -2.87 0.07 -4.15
C ILE A 92 -2.03 -1.18 -4.40
N LEU A 93 -0.93 -1.00 -5.14
CA LEU A 93 -0.04 -2.10 -5.52
C LEU A 93 0.96 -2.43 -4.43
N GLY A 94 1.41 -1.44 -3.68
CA GLY A 94 2.38 -1.66 -2.63
C GLY A 94 2.88 -0.39 -2.01
N SER A 95 3.68 -0.54 -0.96
CA SER A 95 4.33 0.57 -0.29
C SER A 95 5.74 0.80 -0.85
N ILE A 96 6.23 2.01 -0.68
CA ILE A 96 7.55 2.43 -1.13
C ILE A 96 8.36 2.78 0.12
N ALA A 97 9.47 2.08 0.32
CA ALA A 97 10.37 2.36 1.43
C ALA A 97 11.45 3.34 1.01
N SER A 98 11.66 4.37 1.81
CA SER A 98 12.74 5.33 1.63
C SER A 98 13.13 5.88 2.99
N THR A 99 12.93 7.17 3.23
CA THR A 99 13.23 7.84 4.50
C THR A 99 12.06 8.77 4.83
N THR A 100 11.54 8.66 6.04
CA THR A 100 10.44 9.48 6.53
C THR A 100 10.90 10.22 7.79
N ASP A 101 10.86 11.53 7.77
CA ASP A 101 11.27 12.38 8.88
C ASP A 101 12.64 11.99 9.47
N GLY A 102 13.59 11.70 8.58
CA GLY A 102 14.95 11.33 8.96
C GLY A 102 15.13 9.87 9.37
N THR A 103 14.07 9.07 9.37
CA THR A 103 14.12 7.64 9.72
C THR A 103 14.01 6.80 8.46
N ILE A 104 14.91 5.82 8.33
CA ILE A 104 14.88 4.84 7.23
C ILE A 104 13.65 3.96 7.43
N ASP A 105 12.87 3.75 6.34
CA ASP A 105 11.56 3.10 6.43
C ASP A 105 11.60 1.59 6.62
N ILE A 106 12.72 0.93 6.34
CA ILE A 106 12.84 -0.51 6.55
C ILE A 106 13.34 -0.82 7.96
N PRO A 107 13.04 -2.02 8.50
CA PRO A 107 13.51 -2.41 9.83
C PRO A 107 15.03 -2.31 9.95
N VAL A 108 15.51 -1.87 11.11
CA VAL A 108 16.95 -1.70 11.36
C VAL A 108 17.71 -3.02 11.17
N GLU A 109 17.07 -4.13 11.50
CA GLU A 109 17.64 -5.47 11.35
C GLU A 109 17.94 -5.83 9.90
N ALA A 110 17.27 -5.17 8.95
CA ALA A 110 17.49 -5.37 7.52
C ALA A 110 18.40 -4.30 6.90
N GLN A 111 18.85 -3.31 7.68
CA GLN A 111 19.70 -2.23 7.20
C GLN A 111 21.15 -2.69 7.11
N LEU A 112 21.42 -3.60 6.17
CA LEU A 112 22.72 -4.20 5.92
C LEU A 112 23.11 -3.99 4.45
N ASN A 113 24.38 -4.08 4.16
CA ASN A 113 24.91 -3.96 2.80
C ASN A 113 25.78 -5.19 2.46
N PRO A 114 25.25 -6.16 1.66
CA PRO A 114 23.87 -6.26 1.15
C PRO A 114 22.85 -6.64 2.25
N PRO A 115 21.55 -6.39 2.02
CA PRO A 115 20.51 -6.70 3.01
C PRO A 115 20.17 -8.19 2.98
N THR A 116 20.98 -8.99 3.65
CA THR A 116 20.86 -10.46 3.64
C THR A 116 19.76 -10.99 4.55
N ASN A 117 19.43 -10.26 5.62
CA ASN A 117 18.43 -10.72 6.58
C ASN A 117 17.01 -10.50 6.07
N LYS A 118 16.12 -11.45 6.35
CA LYS A 118 14.70 -11.35 6.04
C LYS A 118 13.96 -10.98 7.32
N VAL A 119 13.22 -9.86 7.30
CA VAL A 119 12.64 -9.29 8.52
C VAL A 119 11.18 -8.93 8.31
N HIS A 120 10.34 -9.33 9.27
CA HIS A 120 9.00 -8.79 9.42
C HIS A 120 8.87 -8.21 10.83
N LYS A 121 8.57 -6.91 10.92
CA LYS A 121 8.53 -6.19 12.19
C LYS A 121 7.23 -5.41 12.29
N THR A 122 6.58 -5.48 13.45
CA THR A 122 5.33 -4.75 13.72
C THR A 122 5.58 -3.54 14.60
N GLU A 123 4.60 -2.62 14.63
CA GLU A 123 4.68 -1.39 15.44
C GLU A 123 4.79 -1.71 16.93
N ALA A 124 4.23 -2.84 17.37
CA ALA A 124 4.30 -3.26 18.78
C ALA A 124 5.66 -3.87 19.15
N GLY A 125 6.58 -4.01 18.15
CA GLY A 125 7.92 -4.53 18.40
C GLY A 125 8.06 -6.03 18.21
N HIS A 126 7.03 -6.71 17.70
CA HIS A 126 7.16 -8.14 17.35
C HIS A 126 7.98 -8.30 16.10
N ILE A 127 8.91 -9.25 16.10
CA ILE A 127 9.85 -9.46 14.98
C ILE A 127 9.87 -10.94 14.61
N ILE A 128 9.81 -11.19 13.30
CA ILE A 128 10.22 -12.46 12.70
C ILE A 128 11.43 -12.17 11.84
N GLU A 129 12.55 -12.78 12.16
CA GLU A 129 13.81 -12.51 11.45
C GLU A 129 14.50 -13.81 11.06
N ILE A 130 14.97 -13.85 9.81
CA ILE A 130 15.89 -14.87 9.34
C ILE A 130 17.24 -14.17 9.18
N ASP A 131 18.16 -14.45 10.09
CA ASP A 131 19.47 -13.82 10.13
C ASP A 131 20.44 -14.64 9.29
N ASN A 132 20.79 -14.12 8.13
CA ASN A 132 21.72 -14.77 7.21
C ASN A 132 23.17 -14.29 7.41
N THR A 133 23.41 -13.39 8.37
CA THR A 133 24.78 -12.90 8.60
C THR A 133 25.58 -13.81 9.50
N SER A 134 24.90 -14.54 10.39
CA SER A 134 25.55 -15.43 11.37
C SER A 134 25.41 -16.89 11.02
N GLY A 135 24.85 -17.15 9.85
CA GLY A 135 24.52 -18.46 9.32
C GLY A 135 25.50 -19.51 9.29
#